data_a2dc7f09a5efa59447f08a646e7b015e
#
_entry.id   a2dc7f09a5efa59447f08a646e7b015e
#
_cell.length_a   1.000
_cell.length_b   1.000
_cell.length_c   1.000
_cell.angle_alpha   90.00
_cell.angle_beta   90.00
_cell.angle_gamma   90.00
#
_symmetry.space_group_name_H-M   'P 1'
#
loop_
_entity.id
_entity.type
_entity.pdbx_description
1 polymer ?
#
loop_
_entity_poly.entity_id
_entity_poly.type
_entity_poly.pdbx_seq_one_letter_code
_entity_poly.pdbx_strand_id
1 'polypeptide(L)'
;MEFIFLSITVIGLIISIASVLKKSPFFNFVGIQAAIYGGLKSLSLVMPPLPGQVIVMFMITSVFSFFIFFSIQDDSLKAFLEPMRSVLADDDKKIPRIIIVFILIPLLAGYLTFLNVKPAYEPPVSPRITHPEPPTEIDFRGAAIRILGLENPLRKDAAGLAQNIQEGKVIYFQNCFMCHGADLDGHGQYAEAFNPPPPPFRGTDTIAQLPESYVFWRAAKGWTGLPAGATPWDSAMPAFEPLLTQDQIWKVILYIYDATGNKPRTW
;
A
#
# COMPACT_ATOMS: atom_id res chain seq x y z
N MET A 1 -13.73 13.01 5.54
CA MET A 1 -13.47 13.09 4.07
C MET A 1 -14.61 12.51 3.23
N GLU A 2 -15.25 11.45 3.67
CA GLU A 2 -16.30 10.73 2.92
C GLU A 2 -17.57 11.56 2.65
N PHE A 3 -18.00 12.37 3.61
CA PHE A 3 -19.14 13.29 3.40
C PHE A 3 -18.91 14.33 2.29
N ILE A 4 -17.63 14.67 1.99
CA ILE A 4 -17.31 15.56 0.88
C ILE A 4 -17.67 14.89 -0.46
N PHE A 5 -17.41 13.59 -0.60
CA PHE A 5 -17.73 12.86 -1.82
C PHE A 5 -19.24 12.69 -2.02
N LEU A 6 -19.98 12.49 -0.92
CA LEU A 6 -21.45 12.48 -0.98
C LEU A 6 -21.98 13.84 -1.42
N SER A 7 -21.41 14.93 -0.92
CA SER A 7 -21.77 16.29 -1.36
C SER A 7 -21.46 16.50 -2.85
N ILE A 8 -20.33 16.01 -3.35
CA ILE A 8 -19.98 16.05 -4.77
C ILE A 8 -21.02 15.28 -5.61
N THR A 9 -21.47 14.12 -5.13
CA THR A 9 -22.53 13.34 -5.81
C THR A 9 -23.81 14.14 -5.94
N VAL A 10 -24.29 14.71 -4.82
CA VAL A 10 -25.53 15.48 -4.79
C VAL A 10 -25.44 16.72 -5.68
N ILE A 11 -24.35 17.47 -5.58
CA ILE A 11 -24.12 18.66 -6.43
C ILE A 11 -24.06 18.25 -7.90
N GLY A 12 -23.38 17.17 -8.23
CA GLY A 12 -23.31 16.66 -9.60
C GLY A 12 -24.70 16.32 -10.17
N LEU A 13 -25.54 15.65 -9.37
CA LEU A 13 -26.93 15.35 -9.76
C LEU A 13 -27.75 16.62 -9.96
N ILE A 14 -27.62 17.60 -9.07
CA ILE A 14 -28.33 18.88 -9.21
C ILE A 14 -27.92 19.60 -10.49
N ILE A 15 -26.62 19.66 -10.78
CA ILE A 15 -26.09 20.26 -12.01
C ILE A 15 -26.64 19.52 -13.24
N SER A 16 -26.65 18.18 -13.21
CA SER A 16 -27.16 17.38 -14.31
C SER A 16 -28.64 17.66 -14.57
N ILE A 17 -29.48 17.62 -13.55
CA ILE A 17 -30.92 17.89 -13.67
C ILE A 17 -31.16 19.32 -14.19
N ALA A 18 -30.50 20.31 -13.60
CA ALA A 18 -30.65 21.71 -14.01
C ALA A 18 -30.19 21.94 -15.47
N SER A 19 -29.17 21.23 -15.91
CA SER A 19 -28.64 21.33 -17.27
C SER A 19 -29.54 20.69 -18.31
N VAL A 20 -30.30 19.63 -17.97
CA VAL A 20 -31.35 19.06 -18.84
C VAL A 20 -32.45 20.08 -19.05
N LEU A 21 -32.90 20.76 -17.99
CA LEU A 21 -33.92 21.81 -18.09
C LEU A 21 -33.46 23.00 -18.95
N LYS A 22 -32.16 23.33 -18.87
CA LYS A 22 -31.56 24.42 -19.66
C LYS A 22 -31.07 23.96 -21.05
N LYS A 23 -31.27 22.70 -21.43
CA LYS A 23 -30.81 22.09 -22.69
C LYS A 23 -29.32 22.27 -22.94
N SER A 24 -28.49 22.17 -21.89
CA SER A 24 -27.04 22.30 -22.01
C SER A 24 -26.35 20.94 -21.83
N PRO A 25 -25.96 20.26 -22.93
CA PRO A 25 -25.36 18.94 -22.87
C PRO A 25 -23.97 18.93 -22.19
N PHE A 26 -23.22 20.02 -22.28
CA PHE A 26 -21.92 20.16 -21.64
C PHE A 26 -22.03 20.13 -20.10
N PHE A 27 -22.90 20.96 -19.52
CA PHE A 27 -23.08 20.94 -18.07
C PHE A 27 -23.77 19.68 -17.57
N ASN A 28 -24.59 19.02 -18.42
CA ASN A 28 -25.12 17.71 -18.10
C ASN A 28 -24.01 16.68 -17.96
N PHE A 29 -23.08 16.63 -18.91
CA PHE A 29 -21.90 15.78 -18.86
C PHE A 29 -21.07 16.02 -17.60
N VAL A 30 -20.73 17.28 -17.28
CA VAL A 30 -19.96 17.64 -16.08
C VAL A 30 -20.66 17.17 -14.81
N GLY A 31 -22.00 17.39 -14.73
CA GLY A 31 -22.79 16.97 -13.57
C GLY A 31 -22.80 15.45 -13.39
N ILE A 32 -22.97 14.70 -14.47
CA ILE A 32 -22.94 13.22 -14.41
C ILE A 32 -21.56 12.71 -14.04
N GLN A 33 -20.47 13.25 -14.60
CA GLN A 33 -19.12 12.84 -14.22
C GLN A 33 -18.85 13.09 -12.73
N ALA A 34 -19.25 14.25 -12.21
CA ALA A 34 -19.13 14.56 -10.80
C ALA A 34 -19.96 13.60 -9.92
N ALA A 35 -21.20 13.29 -10.33
CA ALA A 35 -22.05 12.34 -9.63
C ALA A 35 -21.48 10.92 -9.61
N ILE A 36 -20.96 10.43 -10.72
CA ILE A 36 -20.33 9.11 -10.82
C ILE A 36 -19.09 9.06 -9.92
N TYR A 37 -18.18 10.04 -10.03
CA TYR A 37 -16.97 10.08 -9.22
C TYR A 37 -17.28 10.14 -7.73
N GLY A 38 -18.14 11.07 -7.33
CA GLY A 38 -18.57 11.21 -5.94
C GLY A 38 -19.26 9.96 -5.42
N GLY A 39 -20.16 9.35 -6.23
CA GLY A 39 -20.85 8.12 -5.89
C GLY A 39 -19.88 6.95 -5.65
N LEU A 40 -18.95 6.72 -6.57
CA LEU A 40 -17.94 5.65 -6.43
C LEU A 40 -17.06 5.85 -5.18
N LYS A 41 -16.67 7.08 -4.88
CA LYS A 41 -15.93 7.41 -3.66
C LYS A 41 -16.76 7.28 -2.39
N SER A 42 -18.06 7.60 -2.44
CA SER A 42 -18.97 7.49 -1.29
C SER A 42 -19.30 6.05 -0.90
N LEU A 43 -19.02 5.07 -1.77
CA LEU A 43 -19.18 3.65 -1.43
C LEU A 43 -18.33 3.23 -0.24
N SER A 44 -17.25 3.97 0.06
CA SER A 44 -16.44 3.76 1.26
C SER A 44 -17.18 3.92 2.59
N LEU A 45 -18.40 4.53 2.58
CA LEU A 45 -19.28 4.60 3.75
C LEU A 45 -19.89 3.24 4.14
N VAL A 46 -20.04 2.32 3.19
CA VAL A 46 -20.75 1.03 3.39
C VAL A 46 -19.90 -0.20 3.04
N MET A 47 -18.78 -0.03 2.35
CA MET A 47 -17.87 -1.09 1.94
C MET A 47 -16.42 -0.58 1.93
N PRO A 48 -15.41 -1.49 1.88
CA PRO A 48 -14.03 -1.06 1.71
C PRO A 48 -13.84 -0.15 0.49
N PRO A 49 -12.97 0.87 0.56
CA PRO A 49 -12.79 1.84 -0.51
C PRO A 49 -12.36 1.16 -1.81
N LEU A 50 -12.96 1.56 -2.92
CA LEU A 50 -12.60 1.05 -4.24
C LEU A 50 -11.16 1.43 -4.60
N PRO A 51 -10.38 0.52 -5.18
CA PRO A 51 -9.05 0.83 -5.72
C PRO A 51 -9.11 1.98 -6.73
N GLY A 52 -8.11 2.85 -6.70
CA GLY A 52 -8.05 4.01 -7.60
C GLY A 52 -8.14 3.65 -9.07
N GLN A 53 -7.52 2.54 -9.49
CA GLN A 53 -7.57 2.03 -10.87
C GLN A 53 -9.00 1.70 -11.32
N VAL A 54 -9.82 1.15 -10.42
CA VAL A 54 -11.22 0.82 -10.71
C VAL A 54 -12.02 2.10 -10.95
N ILE A 55 -11.83 3.12 -10.09
CA ILE A 55 -12.49 4.40 -10.26
C ILE A 55 -12.09 5.05 -11.59
N VAL A 56 -10.80 5.07 -11.91
CA VAL A 56 -10.27 5.60 -13.19
C VAL A 56 -10.89 4.87 -14.38
N MET A 57 -10.98 3.53 -14.32
CA MET A 57 -11.61 2.73 -15.36
C MET A 57 -13.08 3.14 -15.61
N PHE A 58 -13.87 3.27 -14.53
CA PHE A 58 -15.27 3.72 -14.65
C PHE A 58 -15.38 5.13 -15.22
N MET A 59 -14.52 6.05 -14.78
CA MET A 59 -14.52 7.42 -15.28
C MET A 59 -14.15 7.47 -16.77
N ILE A 60 -13.12 6.76 -17.20
CA ILE A 60 -12.74 6.69 -18.60
C ILE A 60 -13.88 6.10 -19.44
N THR A 61 -14.45 4.98 -19.01
CA THR A 61 -15.58 4.33 -19.72
C THR A 61 -16.77 5.29 -19.84
N SER A 62 -17.10 6.01 -18.76
CA SER A 62 -18.18 6.99 -18.78
C SER A 62 -17.91 8.15 -19.76
N VAL A 63 -16.69 8.70 -19.77
CA VAL A 63 -16.29 9.76 -20.71
C VAL A 63 -16.40 9.26 -22.16
N PHE A 64 -15.90 8.08 -22.47
CA PHE A 64 -15.98 7.49 -23.80
C PHE A 64 -17.43 7.25 -24.23
N SER A 65 -18.27 6.74 -23.34
CA SER A 65 -19.68 6.50 -23.63
C SER A 65 -20.41 7.79 -23.99
N PHE A 66 -20.17 8.86 -23.24
CA PHE A 66 -20.73 10.18 -23.55
C PHE A 66 -20.21 10.74 -24.86
N PHE A 67 -18.92 10.60 -25.12
CA PHE A 67 -18.30 11.07 -26.37
C PHE A 67 -18.90 10.35 -27.60
N ILE A 68 -19.06 9.04 -27.53
CA ILE A 68 -19.70 8.25 -28.58
C ILE A 68 -21.15 8.72 -28.77
N PHE A 69 -21.91 8.87 -27.68
CA PHE A 69 -23.30 9.31 -27.73
C PHE A 69 -23.46 10.66 -28.43
N PHE A 70 -22.62 11.65 -28.08
CA PHE A 70 -22.68 12.97 -28.70
C PHE A 70 -22.13 13.00 -30.14
N SER A 71 -21.25 12.05 -30.50
CA SER A 71 -20.69 11.98 -31.85
C SER A 71 -21.63 11.38 -32.90
N ILE A 72 -22.71 10.69 -32.46
CA ILE A 72 -23.71 10.10 -33.39
C ILE A 72 -24.54 11.17 -34.10
N GLN A 73 -24.72 12.34 -33.48
CA GLN A 73 -25.53 13.41 -34.03
C GLN A 73 -24.73 14.71 -34.07
N ASP A 74 -24.50 15.25 -35.26
CA ASP A 74 -23.72 16.48 -35.49
C ASP A 74 -24.18 17.68 -34.65
N ASP A 75 -25.50 17.86 -34.52
CA ASP A 75 -26.06 18.97 -33.74
C ASP A 75 -25.85 18.80 -32.22
N SER A 76 -25.83 17.57 -31.75
CA SER A 76 -25.55 17.25 -30.34
C SER A 76 -24.09 17.55 -30.00
N LEU A 77 -23.16 17.21 -30.87
CA LEU A 77 -21.74 17.49 -30.68
C LEU A 77 -21.45 19.01 -30.71
N LYS A 78 -22.07 19.74 -31.66
CA LYS A 78 -21.97 21.21 -31.70
C LYS A 78 -22.50 21.85 -30.42
N ALA A 79 -23.70 21.42 -29.96
CA ALA A 79 -24.27 21.93 -28.71
C ALA A 79 -23.43 21.59 -27.46
N PHE A 80 -22.77 20.42 -27.45
CA PHE A 80 -21.84 20.02 -26.41
C PHE A 80 -20.58 20.90 -26.37
N LEU A 81 -20.00 21.22 -27.52
CA LEU A 81 -18.78 22.01 -27.64
C LEU A 81 -19.02 23.52 -27.55
N GLU A 82 -20.26 23.99 -27.71
CA GLU A 82 -20.58 25.42 -27.74
C GLU A 82 -20.11 26.23 -26.55
N PRO A 83 -20.25 25.79 -25.28
CA PRO A 83 -19.72 26.54 -24.14
C PRO A 83 -18.21 26.71 -24.17
N MET A 84 -17.48 25.69 -24.65
CA MET A 84 -16.02 25.76 -24.81
C MET A 84 -15.65 26.72 -25.94
N ARG A 85 -16.32 26.58 -27.10
CA ARG A 85 -16.12 27.46 -28.25
C ARG A 85 -16.39 28.92 -27.89
N SER A 86 -17.50 29.19 -27.17
CA SER A 86 -17.86 30.55 -26.80
C SER A 86 -16.80 31.21 -25.89
N VAL A 87 -16.22 30.45 -24.95
CA VAL A 87 -15.12 30.99 -24.11
C VAL A 87 -13.85 31.25 -24.93
N LEU A 88 -13.54 30.39 -25.89
CA LEU A 88 -12.30 30.48 -26.66
C LEU A 88 -12.37 31.50 -27.81
N ALA A 89 -13.54 31.68 -28.44
CA ALA A 89 -13.68 32.46 -29.67
C ALA A 89 -14.42 33.79 -29.50
N ASP A 90 -15.17 33.97 -28.43
CA ASP A 90 -15.99 35.18 -28.19
C ASP A 90 -15.09 36.30 -27.62
N ASP A 91 -15.07 37.44 -28.27
CA ASP A 91 -14.26 38.60 -27.86
C ASP A 91 -14.68 39.21 -26.52
N ASP A 92 -15.95 39.12 -26.18
CA ASP A 92 -16.49 39.61 -24.91
C ASP A 92 -16.04 38.74 -23.73
N LYS A 93 -15.51 37.52 -23.97
CA LYS A 93 -15.03 36.59 -22.97
C LYS A 93 -13.50 36.55 -22.83
N LYS A 94 -12.83 37.65 -23.14
CA LYS A 94 -11.37 37.75 -23.05
C LYS A 94 -10.83 37.45 -21.65
N ILE A 95 -11.46 37.97 -20.59
CA ILE A 95 -11.03 37.76 -19.20
C ILE A 95 -11.18 36.29 -18.78
N PRO A 96 -12.36 35.62 -18.87
CA PRO A 96 -12.49 34.20 -18.57
C PRO A 96 -11.54 33.31 -19.39
N ARG A 97 -11.30 33.62 -20.66
CA ARG A 97 -10.35 32.91 -21.51
C ARG A 97 -8.92 32.96 -20.96
N ILE A 98 -8.45 34.15 -20.57
CA ILE A 98 -7.12 34.35 -19.98
C ILE A 98 -7.00 33.54 -18.67
N ILE A 99 -8.00 33.62 -17.79
CA ILE A 99 -8.00 32.89 -16.52
C ILE A 99 -7.95 31.37 -16.76
N ILE A 100 -8.77 30.85 -17.65
CA ILE A 100 -8.82 29.41 -17.92
C ILE A 100 -7.52 28.92 -18.55
N VAL A 101 -7.06 29.58 -19.62
CA VAL A 101 -5.92 29.08 -20.41
C VAL A 101 -4.58 29.32 -19.71
N PHE A 102 -4.40 30.48 -19.09
CA PHE A 102 -3.10 30.84 -18.52
C PHE A 102 -2.95 30.64 -17.01
N ILE A 103 -4.05 30.39 -16.31
CA ILE A 103 -4.03 30.16 -14.87
C ILE A 103 -4.53 28.75 -14.53
N LEU A 104 -5.79 28.44 -14.85
CA LEU A 104 -6.41 27.19 -14.39
C LEU A 104 -5.78 25.94 -15.04
N ILE A 105 -5.59 25.96 -16.36
CA ILE A 105 -4.99 24.81 -17.07
C ILE A 105 -3.55 24.57 -16.60
N PRO A 106 -2.64 25.57 -16.54
CA PRO A 106 -1.30 25.36 -16.02
C PRO A 106 -1.24 24.94 -14.56
N LEU A 107 -2.09 25.50 -13.69
CA LEU A 107 -2.18 25.09 -12.29
C LEU A 107 -2.64 23.64 -12.15
N LEU A 108 -3.66 23.25 -12.92
CA LEU A 108 -4.14 21.87 -12.91
C LEU A 108 -3.07 20.90 -13.44
N ALA A 109 -2.42 21.25 -14.55
CA ALA A 109 -1.34 20.44 -15.11
C ALA A 109 -0.17 20.31 -14.12
N GLY A 110 0.24 21.43 -13.50
CA GLY A 110 1.28 21.44 -12.48
C GLY A 110 0.91 20.60 -11.26
N TYR A 111 -0.33 20.70 -10.78
CA TYR A 111 -0.82 19.89 -9.68
C TYR A 111 -0.86 18.40 -10.00
N LEU A 112 -1.38 18.02 -11.16
CA LEU A 112 -1.39 16.62 -11.60
C LEU A 112 0.03 16.07 -11.77
N THR A 113 0.95 16.87 -12.35
CA THR A 113 2.35 16.49 -12.45
C THR A 113 2.97 16.30 -11.06
N PHE A 114 2.75 17.25 -10.16
CA PHE A 114 3.25 17.14 -8.78
C PHE A 114 2.75 15.86 -8.09
N LEU A 115 1.47 15.52 -8.22
CA LEU A 115 0.92 14.29 -7.65
C LEU A 115 1.58 13.01 -8.19
N ASN A 116 2.01 13.02 -9.46
CA ASN A 116 2.66 11.87 -10.09
C ASN A 116 4.17 11.80 -9.81
N VAL A 117 4.83 12.95 -9.61
CA VAL A 117 6.30 13.02 -9.45
C VAL A 117 6.70 13.07 -7.98
N LYS A 118 5.80 13.50 -7.08
CA LYS A 118 6.11 13.53 -5.64
C LYS A 118 6.61 12.17 -5.16
N PRO A 119 7.67 12.11 -4.35
CA PRO A 119 8.19 10.87 -3.82
C PRO A 119 7.10 10.09 -3.09
N ALA A 120 6.89 8.84 -3.46
CA ALA A 120 6.10 7.91 -2.68
C ALA A 120 7.01 7.31 -1.62
N TYR A 121 6.83 7.71 -0.37
CA TYR A 121 7.56 7.14 0.77
C TYR A 121 6.98 5.78 1.21
N GLU A 122 5.95 5.33 0.53
CA GLU A 122 5.38 4.02 0.76
C GLU A 122 6.04 2.99 -0.16
N PRO A 123 6.52 1.85 0.39
CA PRO A 123 7.06 0.79 -0.44
C PRO A 123 5.98 0.20 -1.35
N PRO A 124 6.36 -0.37 -2.52
CA PRO A 124 5.42 -1.05 -3.42
C PRO A 124 4.64 -2.14 -2.67
N VAL A 125 3.37 -2.31 -2.97
CA VAL A 125 2.50 -3.30 -2.31
C VAL A 125 2.99 -4.74 -2.57
N SER A 126 3.49 -5.02 -3.77
CA SER A 126 3.90 -6.36 -4.16
C SER A 126 5.08 -6.91 -3.32
N PRO A 127 6.14 -6.16 -3.01
CA PRO A 127 7.19 -6.61 -2.11
C PRO A 127 6.73 -6.82 -0.67
N ARG A 128 5.68 -6.14 -0.22
CA ARG A 128 5.12 -6.30 1.14
C ARG A 128 4.34 -7.59 1.32
N ILE A 129 3.69 -8.06 0.25
CA ILE A 129 2.82 -9.24 0.28
C ILE A 129 3.63 -10.52 0.05
N THR A 130 4.70 -10.43 -0.73
CA THR A 130 5.50 -11.58 -1.11
C THR A 130 6.73 -11.66 -0.19
N HIS A 131 6.80 -12.72 0.61
CA HIS A 131 8.03 -13.04 1.31
C HIS A 131 9.12 -13.32 0.25
N PRO A 132 10.25 -12.59 0.24
CA PRO A 132 11.31 -12.85 -0.71
C PRO A 132 11.83 -14.26 -0.49
N GLU A 133 12.17 -14.94 -1.58
CA GLU A 133 12.74 -16.27 -1.51
C GLU A 133 14.08 -16.22 -0.73
N PRO A 134 14.28 -17.09 0.28
CA PRO A 134 15.52 -17.07 1.03
C PRO A 134 16.68 -17.52 0.13
N PRO A 135 17.88 -16.98 0.32
CA PRO A 135 19.06 -17.48 -0.37
C PRO A 135 19.35 -18.92 0.02
N THR A 136 19.96 -19.67 -0.87
CA THR A 136 20.37 -21.05 -0.58
C THR A 136 21.37 -21.11 0.58
N GLU A 137 22.21 -20.08 0.71
CA GLU A 137 23.30 -19.99 1.68
C GLU A 137 23.50 -18.53 2.08
N ILE A 138 23.89 -18.31 3.34
CA ILE A 138 24.35 -17.01 3.84
C ILE A 138 25.76 -17.15 4.45
N ASP A 139 26.53 -16.08 4.37
CA ASP A 139 27.70 -15.94 5.23
C ASP A 139 27.23 -15.48 6.62
N PHE A 140 27.65 -16.15 7.67
CA PHE A 140 27.40 -15.73 9.05
C PHE A 140 28.75 -15.62 9.77
N ARG A 141 29.25 -14.41 9.93
CA ARG A 141 30.57 -14.12 10.53
C ARG A 141 31.73 -14.89 9.88
N GLY A 142 31.75 -14.98 8.56
CA GLY A 142 32.77 -15.67 7.81
C GLY A 142 32.55 -17.18 7.66
N ALA A 143 31.44 -17.72 8.18
CA ALA A 143 31.07 -19.13 8.02
C ALA A 143 29.83 -19.23 7.09
N ALA A 144 29.92 -20.05 6.06
CA ALA A 144 28.83 -20.35 5.17
C ALA A 144 27.77 -21.23 5.86
N ILE A 145 26.51 -20.76 5.89
CA ILE A 145 25.37 -21.50 6.45
C ILE A 145 24.35 -21.72 5.35
N ARG A 146 24.07 -22.99 5.05
CA ARG A 146 23.00 -23.35 4.11
C ARG A 146 21.64 -23.15 4.78
N ILE A 147 20.80 -22.32 4.20
CA ILE A 147 19.46 -21.95 4.73
C ILE A 147 18.42 -22.98 4.32
N LEU A 148 18.49 -23.47 3.08
CA LEU A 148 17.52 -24.42 2.56
C LEU A 148 17.57 -25.74 3.33
N GLY A 149 16.44 -26.10 3.96
CA GLY A 149 16.33 -27.32 4.78
C GLY A 149 17.01 -27.25 6.16
N LEU A 150 17.49 -26.07 6.57
CA LEU A 150 18.07 -25.88 7.89
C LEU A 150 16.97 -25.94 8.97
N GLU A 151 17.15 -26.80 9.96
CA GLU A 151 16.28 -26.89 11.14
C GLU A 151 16.97 -26.27 12.35
N ASN A 152 16.17 -25.79 13.30
CA ASN A 152 16.69 -25.30 14.57
C ASN A 152 17.33 -26.44 15.37
N PRO A 153 18.64 -26.44 15.57
CA PRO A 153 19.34 -27.55 16.24
C PRO A 153 18.91 -27.73 17.68
N LEU A 154 18.48 -26.65 18.36
CA LEU A 154 18.09 -26.65 19.76
C LEU A 154 16.71 -27.29 20.00
N ARG A 155 15.91 -27.45 18.95
CA ARG A 155 14.56 -28.06 19.06
C ARG A 155 14.65 -29.57 19.37
N LYS A 156 15.74 -30.21 18.98
CA LYS A 156 15.97 -31.65 19.23
C LYS A 156 16.56 -31.93 20.60
N ASP A 157 17.02 -30.90 21.31
CA ASP A 157 17.58 -31.01 22.67
C ASP A 157 16.43 -31.00 23.69
N ALA A 158 15.83 -32.14 23.93
CA ALA A 158 14.70 -32.25 24.87
C ALA A 158 15.07 -31.86 26.31
N ALA A 159 16.33 -32.05 26.74
CA ALA A 159 16.78 -31.76 28.10
C ALA A 159 17.00 -30.25 28.30
N GLY A 160 17.54 -29.56 27.29
CA GLY A 160 17.84 -28.11 27.33
C GLY A 160 16.70 -27.22 26.81
N LEU A 161 15.64 -27.79 26.23
CA LEU A 161 14.63 -27.03 25.49
C LEU A 161 13.99 -25.92 26.35
N ALA A 162 13.55 -26.24 27.57
CA ALA A 162 12.92 -25.26 28.46
C ALA A 162 13.89 -24.13 28.84
N GLN A 163 15.15 -24.46 29.10
CA GLN A 163 16.17 -23.45 29.40
C GLN A 163 16.44 -22.57 28.17
N ASN A 164 16.59 -23.17 26.98
CA ASN A 164 16.82 -22.46 25.72
C ASN A 164 15.67 -21.50 25.40
N ILE A 165 14.43 -21.85 25.68
CA ILE A 165 13.25 -20.98 25.54
C ILE A 165 13.34 -19.80 26.52
N GLN A 166 13.69 -20.02 27.78
CA GLN A 166 13.81 -18.95 28.76
C GLN A 166 14.95 -17.97 28.44
N GLU A 167 16.08 -18.49 28.01
CA GLU A 167 17.20 -17.66 27.55
C GLU A 167 16.79 -16.88 26.29
N GLY A 168 16.08 -17.50 25.35
CA GLY A 168 15.51 -16.86 24.18
C GLY A 168 14.55 -15.73 24.51
N LYS A 169 13.72 -15.91 25.56
CA LYS A 169 12.85 -14.85 26.08
C LYS A 169 13.64 -13.63 26.53
N VAL A 170 14.71 -13.84 27.30
CA VAL A 170 15.56 -12.75 27.79
C VAL A 170 16.15 -11.98 26.59
N ILE A 171 16.69 -12.70 25.61
CA ILE A 171 17.31 -12.10 24.43
C ILE A 171 16.26 -11.34 23.60
N TYR A 172 15.03 -11.86 23.46
CA TYR A 172 13.91 -11.20 22.79
C TYR A 172 13.59 -9.84 23.44
N PHE A 173 13.46 -9.80 24.76
CA PHE A 173 13.16 -8.58 25.47
C PHE A 173 14.32 -7.57 25.48
N GLN A 174 15.55 -8.02 25.25
CA GLN A 174 16.71 -7.14 25.08
C GLN A 174 16.80 -6.51 23.69
N ASN A 175 16.35 -7.21 22.64
CA ASN A 175 16.70 -6.85 21.26
C ASN A 175 15.50 -6.68 20.32
N CYS A 176 14.35 -7.29 20.58
CA CYS A 176 13.27 -7.46 19.59
C CYS A 176 11.98 -6.77 19.98
N PHE A 177 11.64 -6.72 21.28
CA PHE A 177 10.31 -6.31 21.75
C PHE A 177 9.99 -4.84 21.47
N MET A 178 10.99 -3.96 21.36
CA MET A 178 10.79 -2.54 21.08
C MET A 178 10.09 -2.32 19.72
N CYS A 179 10.30 -3.23 18.78
CA CYS A 179 9.65 -3.22 17.48
C CYS A 179 8.48 -4.22 17.42
N HIS A 180 8.70 -5.47 17.85
CA HIS A 180 7.72 -6.56 17.69
C HIS A 180 6.70 -6.68 18.82
N GLY A 181 6.78 -5.83 19.86
CA GLY A 181 5.86 -5.81 20.99
C GLY A 181 6.17 -6.85 22.07
N ALA A 182 5.79 -6.56 23.31
CA ALA A 182 5.93 -7.49 24.45
C ALA A 182 5.01 -8.69 24.28
N ASP A 183 3.87 -8.49 23.63
CA ASP A 183 2.86 -9.52 23.35
C ASP A 183 3.07 -10.22 21.99
N LEU A 184 4.17 -9.97 21.30
CA LEU A 184 4.50 -10.55 19.98
C LEU A 184 3.48 -10.20 18.89
N ASP A 185 2.82 -9.06 19.04
CA ASP A 185 1.71 -8.59 18.20
C ASP A 185 2.13 -7.55 17.15
N GLY A 186 3.42 -7.20 17.08
CA GLY A 186 3.94 -6.21 16.15
C GLY A 186 3.75 -4.75 16.60
N HIS A 187 3.23 -4.51 17.82
CA HIS A 187 2.95 -3.17 18.34
C HIS A 187 3.97 -2.75 19.42
N GLY A 188 5.26 -2.87 19.13
CA GLY A 188 6.30 -2.31 19.98
C GLY A 188 6.34 -0.78 19.92
N GLN A 189 7.06 -0.14 20.86
CA GLN A 189 7.14 1.32 20.94
C GLN A 189 7.63 1.99 19.65
N TYR A 190 8.45 1.30 18.86
CA TYR A 190 8.98 1.80 17.59
C TYR A 190 8.19 1.38 16.37
N ALA A 191 7.14 0.55 16.54
CA ALA A 191 6.43 -0.05 15.41
C ALA A 191 5.84 0.98 14.45
N GLU A 192 5.24 2.05 14.98
CA GLU A 192 4.61 3.10 14.17
C GLU A 192 5.60 3.99 13.41
N ALA A 193 6.90 3.93 13.77
CA ALA A 193 7.95 4.67 13.07
C ALA A 193 8.36 3.99 11.74
N PHE A 194 7.90 2.77 11.49
CA PHE A 194 8.29 1.98 10.33
C PHE A 194 7.15 1.79 9.34
N ASN A 195 7.49 1.80 8.06
CA ASN A 195 6.58 1.48 6.98
C ASN A 195 7.27 0.54 5.97
N PRO A 196 6.91 -0.75 5.93
CA PRO A 196 5.86 -1.41 6.72
C PRO A 196 6.20 -1.54 8.20
N PRO A 197 5.18 -1.63 9.07
CA PRO A 197 5.38 -1.90 10.49
C PRO A 197 5.93 -3.31 10.70
N PRO A 198 6.55 -3.60 11.86
CA PRO A 198 6.98 -4.94 12.21
C PRO A 198 5.80 -5.92 12.16
N PRO A 199 5.95 -7.09 11.52
CA PRO A 199 4.87 -8.06 11.47
C PRO A 199 4.60 -8.66 12.86
N PRO A 200 3.33 -8.99 13.17
CA PRO A 200 3.00 -9.77 14.35
C PRO A 200 3.53 -11.19 14.20
N PHE A 201 3.85 -11.83 15.32
CA PHE A 201 4.19 -13.25 15.35
C PHE A 201 3.01 -14.12 15.78
N ARG A 202 1.97 -13.53 16.39
CA ARG A 202 0.73 -14.20 16.74
C ARG A 202 -0.17 -14.35 15.52
N GLY A 203 -0.92 -15.45 15.47
CA GLY A 203 -1.82 -15.76 14.36
C GLY A 203 -1.28 -16.87 13.47
N THR A 204 -2.13 -17.38 12.58
CA THR A 204 -1.83 -18.53 11.70
C THR A 204 -1.25 -18.11 10.35
N ASP A 205 -1.34 -16.84 9.99
CA ASP A 205 -0.88 -16.23 8.74
C ASP A 205 0.44 -15.47 8.90
N THR A 206 1.21 -15.78 9.93
CA THR A 206 2.48 -15.15 10.28
C THR A 206 3.62 -16.17 10.22
N ILE A 207 4.40 -16.28 11.30
CA ILE A 207 5.53 -17.22 11.36
C ILE A 207 5.11 -18.70 11.23
N ALA A 208 3.85 -19.05 11.49
CA ALA A 208 3.32 -20.40 11.25
C ALA A 208 3.42 -20.83 9.77
N GLN A 209 3.47 -19.86 8.84
CA GLN A 209 3.63 -20.09 7.40
C GLN A 209 5.10 -20.24 6.98
N LEU A 210 6.04 -19.99 7.89
CA LEU A 210 7.45 -19.89 7.58
C LEU A 210 8.26 -21.03 8.23
N PRO A 211 9.29 -21.57 7.56
CA PRO A 211 10.25 -22.45 8.21
C PRO A 211 11.18 -21.63 9.13
N GLU A 212 11.68 -22.26 10.18
CA GLU A 212 12.57 -21.60 11.16
C GLU A 212 13.83 -21.02 10.50
N SER A 213 14.34 -21.66 9.47
CA SER A 213 15.50 -21.16 8.71
C SER A 213 15.23 -19.84 8.01
N TYR A 214 14.00 -19.60 7.54
CA TYR A 214 13.61 -18.30 7.00
C TYR A 214 13.68 -17.23 8.09
N VAL A 215 13.11 -17.52 9.26
CA VAL A 215 13.14 -16.59 10.40
C VAL A 215 14.55 -16.33 10.86
N PHE A 216 15.40 -17.39 10.87
CA PHE A 216 16.82 -17.27 11.17
C PHE A 216 17.56 -16.33 10.20
N TRP A 217 17.36 -16.54 8.90
CA TRP A 217 17.94 -15.66 7.88
C TRP A 217 17.53 -14.21 8.08
N ARG A 218 16.22 -13.96 8.32
CA ARG A 218 15.70 -12.61 8.54
C ARG A 218 16.25 -11.96 9.80
N ALA A 219 16.38 -12.70 10.89
CA ALA A 219 16.97 -12.19 12.12
C ALA A 219 18.49 -11.95 11.96
N ALA A 220 19.21 -12.86 11.32
CA ALA A 220 20.65 -12.72 11.11
C ALA A 220 20.99 -11.52 10.22
N LYS A 221 20.38 -11.41 9.05
CA LYS A 221 20.75 -10.46 7.99
C LYS A 221 19.88 -9.19 7.93
N GLY A 222 18.73 -9.19 8.57
CA GLY A 222 17.82 -8.03 8.53
C GLY A 222 17.48 -7.62 7.09
N TRP A 223 17.37 -6.32 6.85
CA TRP A 223 17.11 -5.77 5.52
C TRP A 223 18.30 -5.94 4.55
N THR A 224 19.53 -5.96 5.07
CA THR A 224 20.75 -6.10 4.25
C THR A 224 20.86 -7.45 3.56
N GLY A 225 20.16 -8.48 4.07
CA GLY A 225 20.10 -9.81 3.48
C GLY A 225 19.01 -9.99 2.43
N LEU A 226 18.29 -8.95 2.07
CA LEU A 226 17.24 -9.02 1.05
C LEU A 226 17.83 -9.13 -0.36
N PRO A 227 17.11 -9.78 -1.30
CA PRO A 227 17.49 -9.79 -2.71
C PRO A 227 17.62 -8.39 -3.30
N ALA A 228 18.42 -8.24 -4.35
CA ALA A 228 18.63 -6.93 -5.00
C ALA A 228 17.35 -6.25 -5.53
N GLY A 229 16.29 -7.01 -5.77
CA GLY A 229 14.98 -6.49 -6.17
C GLY A 229 14.13 -5.94 -5.02
N ALA A 230 14.51 -6.20 -3.77
CA ALA A 230 13.82 -5.64 -2.62
C ALA A 230 14.29 -4.20 -2.39
N THR A 231 13.37 -3.35 -1.94
CA THR A 231 13.70 -1.96 -1.61
C THR A 231 14.02 -1.80 -0.13
N PRO A 232 14.72 -0.72 0.30
CA PRO A 232 14.98 -0.45 1.72
C PRO A 232 13.70 -0.33 2.56
N TRP A 233 12.58 -0.05 1.93
CA TRP A 233 11.27 0.10 2.59
C TRP A 233 10.59 -1.22 2.92
N ASP A 234 11.06 -2.33 2.36
CA ASP A 234 10.45 -3.64 2.59
C ASP A 234 10.77 -4.21 3.96
N SER A 235 11.83 -3.72 4.60
CA SER A 235 12.17 -4.08 5.96
C SER A 235 13.13 -3.07 6.57
N ALA A 236 12.76 -2.53 7.73
CA ALA A 236 13.65 -1.74 8.57
C ALA A 236 14.35 -2.61 9.65
N MET A 237 14.14 -3.92 9.63
CA MET A 237 14.73 -4.85 10.60
C MET A 237 16.27 -4.81 10.50
N PRO A 238 16.99 -4.51 11.60
CA PRO A 238 18.44 -4.52 11.60
C PRO A 238 18.98 -5.96 11.49
N ALA A 239 20.23 -6.09 11.03
CA ALA A 239 20.95 -7.36 11.09
C ALA A 239 21.42 -7.61 12.53
N PHE A 240 21.08 -8.76 13.09
CA PHE A 240 21.50 -9.14 14.45
C PHE A 240 22.79 -10.00 14.46
N GLU A 241 23.28 -10.42 13.34
CA GLU A 241 24.56 -11.16 13.23
C GLU A 241 25.73 -10.47 13.95
N PRO A 242 25.94 -9.13 13.89
CA PRO A 242 27.01 -8.49 14.64
C PRO A 242 26.84 -8.55 16.16
N LEU A 243 25.59 -8.63 16.65
CA LEU A 243 25.24 -8.54 18.05
C LEU A 243 25.02 -9.90 18.73
N LEU A 244 24.37 -10.83 18.01
CA LEU A 244 23.96 -12.13 18.54
C LEU A 244 24.74 -13.27 17.88
N THR A 245 25.02 -14.30 18.66
CA THR A 245 25.55 -15.57 18.12
C THR A 245 24.46 -16.36 17.40
N GLN A 246 24.85 -17.32 16.59
CA GLN A 246 23.93 -18.24 15.92
C GLN A 246 23.00 -18.94 16.94
N ASP A 247 23.57 -19.43 18.05
CA ASP A 247 22.84 -20.08 19.13
C ASP A 247 21.80 -19.13 19.77
N GLN A 248 22.18 -17.89 20.04
CA GLN A 248 21.27 -16.88 20.58
C GLN A 248 20.08 -16.58 19.66
N ILE A 249 20.33 -16.49 18.34
CA ILE A 249 19.25 -16.31 17.37
C ILE A 249 18.30 -17.52 17.38
N TRP A 250 18.83 -18.75 17.43
CA TRP A 250 18.01 -19.95 17.53
C TRP A 250 17.18 -20.00 18.81
N LYS A 251 17.71 -19.57 19.95
CA LYS A 251 16.97 -19.46 21.21
C LYS A 251 15.82 -18.45 21.11
N VAL A 252 16.02 -17.30 20.50
CA VAL A 252 14.95 -16.31 20.24
C VAL A 252 13.85 -16.92 19.39
N ILE A 253 14.20 -17.65 18.33
CA ILE A 253 13.23 -18.31 17.45
C ILE A 253 12.42 -19.35 18.24
N LEU A 254 13.07 -20.18 19.05
CA LEU A 254 12.35 -21.12 19.94
C LEU A 254 11.33 -20.40 20.82
N TYR A 255 11.74 -19.32 21.48
CA TYR A 255 10.85 -18.54 22.33
C TYR A 255 9.66 -17.98 21.57
N ILE A 256 9.86 -17.40 20.38
CA ILE A 256 8.78 -16.81 19.58
C ILE A 256 7.74 -17.88 19.21
N TYR A 257 8.16 -19.04 18.75
CA TYR A 257 7.25 -20.14 18.41
C TYR A 257 6.53 -20.70 19.64
N ASP A 258 7.22 -20.87 20.75
CA ASP A 258 6.63 -21.36 22.02
C ASP A 258 5.60 -20.38 22.56
N ALA A 259 5.96 -19.11 22.70
CA ALA A 259 5.10 -18.07 23.27
C ALA A 259 3.87 -17.75 22.41
N THR A 260 3.91 -18.01 21.11
CA THR A 260 2.77 -17.83 20.21
C THR A 260 1.94 -19.09 20.02
N GLY A 261 2.43 -20.24 20.45
CA GLY A 261 1.80 -21.55 20.21
C GLY A 261 1.86 -22.01 18.74
N ASN A 262 2.60 -21.30 17.89
CA ASN A 262 2.78 -21.65 16.50
C ASN A 262 3.76 -22.81 16.33
N LYS A 263 3.59 -23.56 15.24
CA LYS A 263 4.55 -24.56 14.80
C LYS A 263 5.21 -24.08 13.51
N PRO A 264 6.55 -24.26 13.36
CA PRO A 264 7.20 -23.89 12.12
C PRO A 264 6.72 -24.79 10.97
N ARG A 265 6.64 -24.19 9.79
CA ARG A 265 6.41 -24.94 8.56
C ARG A 265 7.63 -25.80 8.26
N THR A 266 7.40 -27.02 7.81
CA THR A 266 8.45 -27.87 7.22
C THR A 266 8.62 -27.51 5.75
N TRP A 267 9.85 -27.71 5.22
CA TRP A 267 10.15 -27.54 3.80
C TRP A 267 9.44 -28.57 2.92
#